data_f5d2ee0e45184b0055fa21186516bdfa
#
_entry.id   f5d2ee0e45184b0055fa21186516bdfa
#
_cell.length_a   1.000
_cell.length_b   1.000
_cell.length_c   1.000
_cell.angle_alpha   90.00
_cell.angle_beta   90.00
_cell.angle_gamma   90.00
#
_symmetry.space_group_name_H-M   'P 1'
#
loop_
_entity.id
_entity.type
_entity.pdbx_description
1 polymer ?
#
loop_
_entity_poly.entity_id
_entity_poly.type
_entity_poly.pdbx_seq_one_letter_code
_entity_poly.pdbx_strand_id
1 'polypeptide(L)'
;RDTCSIRAASRVEPPMRRPLSLAQQNALRLIVVFVAFEVVAALAVVWLLMLPLAHRAADDFGELLALSAETWSELPPMTRRAFERHLVEAHGLELRQAPPADARASEGRDFYVRQVQNTLEAQFGEPIRVAANEQDGEPWHWVAVPSGGRTLWVGFTHSRVGTQPLTTALLTLVAGVVLAILAAAWLARRIVAPL
;
A
#
# COMPACT_ATOMS: atom_id res chain seq x y z
N ARG A 1 -21.53 -20.57 -77.65
CA ARG A 1 -21.87 -19.21 -77.13
C ARG A 1 -21.55 -19.24 -75.64
N ASP A 2 -20.30 -18.87 -75.39
CA ASP A 2 -19.75 -18.86 -74.02
C ASP A 2 -19.92 -17.48 -73.47
N THR A 3 -20.77 -17.34 -72.44
CA THR A 3 -20.89 -16.10 -71.69
C THR A 3 -19.90 -16.12 -70.53
N CYS A 4 -18.76 -15.44 -70.72
CA CYS A 4 -17.75 -15.20 -69.70
C CYS A 4 -18.31 -14.22 -68.67
N SER A 5 -18.62 -14.72 -67.45
CA SER A 5 -19.05 -13.91 -66.35
C SER A 5 -17.82 -13.33 -65.61
N ILE A 6 -17.53 -12.07 -65.86
CA ILE A 6 -16.48 -11.33 -65.18
C ILE A 6 -16.95 -11.00 -63.75
N ARG A 7 -16.43 -11.73 -62.79
CA ARG A 7 -16.64 -11.49 -61.35
C ARG A 7 -15.87 -10.22 -60.94
N ALA A 8 -16.58 -9.12 -60.75
CA ALA A 8 -16.00 -7.89 -60.24
C ALA A 8 -15.56 -8.12 -58.77
N ALA A 9 -14.25 -8.16 -58.56
CA ALA A 9 -13.65 -8.19 -57.22
C ALA A 9 -13.87 -6.79 -56.60
N SER A 10 -14.77 -6.69 -55.64
CA SER A 10 -14.93 -5.52 -54.78
C SER A 10 -13.69 -5.32 -53.96
N ARG A 11 -12.86 -4.34 -54.31
CA ARG A 11 -11.77 -3.85 -53.46
C ARG A 11 -12.37 -3.27 -52.19
N VAL A 12 -12.16 -3.95 -51.07
CA VAL A 12 -12.40 -3.39 -49.75
C VAL A 12 -11.31 -2.35 -49.51
N GLU A 13 -11.64 -1.09 -49.67
CA GLU A 13 -10.75 0.01 -49.31
C GLU A 13 -10.52 -0.04 -47.78
N PRO A 14 -9.24 0.01 -47.33
CA PRO A 14 -8.98 0.08 -45.89
C PRO A 14 -9.52 1.40 -45.31
N PRO A 15 -10.09 1.41 -44.11
CA PRO A 15 -10.65 2.60 -43.49
C PRO A 15 -9.57 3.69 -43.39
N MET A 16 -9.73 4.77 -44.16
CA MET A 16 -8.89 5.95 -44.06
C MET A 16 -8.97 6.50 -42.62
N ARG A 17 -7.90 6.36 -41.87
CA ARG A 17 -7.74 7.02 -40.55
C ARG A 17 -7.75 8.53 -40.82
N ARG A 18 -8.84 9.20 -40.43
CA ARG A 18 -8.93 10.66 -40.55
C ARG A 18 -7.81 11.27 -39.73
N PRO A 19 -6.95 12.13 -40.30
CA PRO A 19 -5.91 12.81 -39.53
C PRO A 19 -6.56 13.66 -38.45
N LEU A 20 -6.02 13.55 -37.21
CA LEU A 20 -6.47 14.36 -36.08
C LEU A 20 -6.34 15.84 -36.44
N SER A 21 -7.36 16.65 -36.13
CA SER A 21 -7.27 18.10 -36.36
C SER A 21 -6.14 18.68 -35.49
N LEU A 22 -5.55 19.81 -35.91
CA LEU A 22 -4.47 20.47 -35.17
C LEU A 22 -4.88 20.77 -33.73
N ALA A 23 -6.15 21.11 -33.48
CA ALA A 23 -6.70 21.32 -32.16
C ALA A 23 -6.69 20.03 -31.31
N GLN A 24 -7.02 18.89 -31.92
CA GLN A 24 -6.98 17.58 -31.26
C GLN A 24 -5.54 17.15 -30.94
N GLN A 25 -4.58 17.42 -31.83
CA GLN A 25 -3.17 17.13 -31.57
C GLN A 25 -2.63 17.96 -30.38
N ASN A 26 -2.96 19.25 -30.33
CA ASN A 26 -2.55 20.12 -29.21
C ASN A 26 -3.23 19.73 -27.90
N ALA A 27 -4.52 19.39 -27.92
CA ALA A 27 -5.21 18.87 -26.75
C ALA A 27 -4.59 17.57 -26.24
N LEU A 28 -4.25 16.65 -27.15
CA LEU A 28 -3.59 15.38 -26.78
C LEU A 28 -2.21 15.62 -26.15
N ARG A 29 -1.42 16.54 -26.70
CA ARG A 29 -0.11 16.91 -26.12
C ARG A 29 -0.25 17.47 -24.70
N LEU A 30 -1.23 18.35 -24.49
CA LEU A 30 -1.50 18.92 -23.16
C LEU A 30 -1.91 17.84 -22.17
N ILE A 31 -2.78 16.90 -22.56
CA ILE A 31 -3.18 15.77 -21.73
C ILE A 31 -1.96 14.94 -21.35
N VAL A 32 -1.11 14.58 -22.31
CA VAL A 32 0.10 13.79 -22.06
C VAL A 32 1.04 14.48 -21.09
N VAL A 33 1.29 15.78 -21.26
CA VAL A 33 2.14 16.56 -20.36
C VAL A 33 1.55 16.62 -18.95
N PHE A 34 0.23 16.82 -18.85
CA PHE A 34 -0.43 16.89 -17.55
C PHE A 34 -0.42 15.54 -16.83
N VAL A 35 -0.71 14.45 -17.53
CA VAL A 35 -0.64 13.09 -16.98
C VAL A 35 0.78 12.74 -16.56
N ALA A 36 1.78 13.11 -17.34
CA ALA A 36 3.18 12.91 -16.98
C ALA A 36 3.54 13.68 -15.69
N PHE A 37 3.09 14.93 -15.57
CA PHE A 37 3.28 15.73 -14.36
C PHE A 37 2.60 15.10 -13.15
N GLU A 38 1.35 14.64 -13.26
CA GLU A 38 0.63 13.93 -12.20
C GLU A 38 1.37 12.68 -11.72
N VAL A 39 1.88 11.87 -12.65
CA VAL A 39 2.65 10.68 -12.32
C VAL A 39 3.93 11.04 -11.56
N VAL A 40 4.67 12.06 -12.03
CA VAL A 40 5.89 12.53 -11.36
C VAL A 40 5.56 13.07 -9.97
N ALA A 41 4.51 13.86 -9.83
CA ALA A 41 4.07 14.41 -8.55
C ALA A 41 3.66 13.30 -7.57
N ALA A 42 2.89 12.31 -8.04
CA ALA A 42 2.50 11.17 -7.22
C ALA A 42 3.71 10.35 -6.76
N LEU A 43 4.66 10.07 -7.66
CA LEU A 43 5.91 9.40 -7.32
C LEU A 43 6.71 10.21 -6.29
N ALA A 44 6.80 11.52 -6.45
CA ALA A 44 7.48 12.38 -5.49
C ALA A 44 6.83 12.32 -4.10
N VAL A 45 5.51 12.35 -4.01
CA VAL A 45 4.79 12.20 -2.73
C VAL A 45 5.07 10.85 -2.08
N VAL A 46 5.04 9.76 -2.86
CA VAL A 46 5.34 8.42 -2.33
C VAL A 46 6.79 8.35 -1.82
N TRP A 47 7.76 8.82 -2.60
CA TRP A 47 9.18 8.71 -2.26
C TRP A 47 9.62 9.66 -1.17
N LEU A 48 9.14 10.92 -1.21
CA LEU A 48 9.62 11.97 -0.29
C LEU A 48 8.82 12.05 1.00
N LEU A 49 7.56 11.59 1.00
CA LEU A 49 6.68 11.74 2.14
C LEU A 49 6.24 10.39 2.72
N MET A 50 5.63 9.52 1.89
CA MET A 50 5.03 8.29 2.41
C MET A 50 6.07 7.27 2.88
N LEU A 51 7.13 7.07 2.12
CA LEU A 51 8.16 6.09 2.45
C LEU A 51 8.91 6.43 3.75
N PRO A 52 9.41 7.67 3.95
CA PRO A 52 10.04 8.06 5.21
C PRO A 52 9.07 8.02 6.40
N LEU A 53 7.80 8.39 6.18
CA LEU A 53 6.79 8.34 7.24
C LEU A 53 6.48 6.90 7.67
N ALA A 54 6.37 5.98 6.69
CA ALA A 54 6.16 4.56 6.97
C ALA A 54 7.35 3.94 7.73
N HIS A 55 8.59 4.31 7.39
CA HIS A 55 9.77 3.86 8.12
C HIS A 55 9.74 4.36 9.57
N ARG A 56 9.53 5.65 9.79
CA ARG A 56 9.44 6.20 11.15
C ARG A 56 8.34 5.56 11.97
N ALA A 57 7.15 5.39 11.38
CA ALA A 57 6.04 4.73 12.08
C ALA A 57 6.37 3.27 12.45
N ALA A 58 7.12 2.55 11.62
CA ALA A 58 7.58 1.20 11.92
C ALA A 58 8.66 1.18 13.00
N ASP A 59 9.55 2.17 13.00
CA ASP A 59 10.59 2.31 14.02
C ASP A 59 9.96 2.64 15.39
N ASP A 60 9.07 3.64 15.46
CA ASP A 60 8.33 4.01 16.67
C ASP A 60 7.51 2.82 17.21
N PHE A 61 6.90 2.05 16.31
CA PHE A 61 6.13 0.87 16.69
C PHE A 61 7.03 -0.27 17.17
N GLY A 62 8.17 -0.50 16.54
CA GLY A 62 9.17 -1.47 16.99
C GLY A 62 9.70 -1.14 18.38
N GLU A 63 10.00 0.13 18.66
CA GLU A 63 10.41 0.62 19.97
C GLU A 63 9.31 0.40 21.03
N LEU A 64 8.05 0.67 20.68
CA LEU A 64 6.90 0.40 21.56
C LEU A 64 6.81 -1.10 21.92
N LEU A 65 6.99 -1.99 20.95
CA LEU A 65 6.97 -3.43 21.16
C LEU A 65 8.09 -3.87 22.11
N ALA A 66 9.31 -3.37 21.87
CA ALA A 66 10.48 -3.67 22.70
C ALA A 66 10.28 -3.18 24.14
N LEU A 67 9.88 -1.93 24.32
CA LEU A 67 9.62 -1.32 25.63
C LEU A 67 8.49 -2.03 26.37
N SER A 68 7.44 -2.43 25.67
CA SER A 68 6.32 -3.18 26.28
C SER A 68 6.76 -4.54 26.79
N ALA A 69 7.60 -5.25 26.03
CA ALA A 69 8.14 -6.54 26.43
C ALA A 69 9.11 -6.42 27.61
N GLU A 70 9.98 -5.41 27.60
CA GLU A 70 10.91 -5.13 28.70
C GLU A 70 10.15 -4.80 29.98
N THR A 71 9.21 -3.85 29.91
CA THR A 71 8.36 -3.47 31.05
C THR A 71 7.63 -4.68 31.62
N TRP A 72 7.03 -5.51 30.78
CA TRP A 72 6.34 -6.72 31.23
C TRP A 72 7.28 -7.69 31.97
N SER A 73 8.54 -7.82 31.52
CA SER A 73 9.51 -8.71 32.14
C SER A 73 9.91 -8.26 33.56
N GLU A 74 9.98 -6.95 33.77
CA GLU A 74 10.34 -6.33 35.04
C GLU A 74 9.19 -6.29 36.05
N LEU A 75 7.93 -6.31 35.56
CA LEU A 75 6.75 -6.23 36.43
C LEU A 75 6.59 -7.47 37.32
N PRO A 76 6.19 -7.28 38.61
CA PRO A 76 5.78 -8.36 39.49
C PRO A 76 4.62 -9.16 38.91
N PRO A 77 4.54 -10.49 39.13
CA PRO A 77 3.51 -11.35 38.52
C PRO A 77 2.07 -10.88 38.79
N MET A 78 1.81 -10.22 39.93
CA MET A 78 0.49 -9.73 40.29
C MET A 78 0.01 -8.56 39.43
N THR A 79 0.91 -7.75 38.89
CA THR A 79 0.60 -6.55 38.09
C THR A 79 0.57 -6.83 36.60
N ARG A 80 1.16 -7.94 36.14
CA ARG A 80 1.24 -8.28 34.68
C ARG A 80 -0.11 -8.33 34.01
N ARG A 81 -1.12 -8.96 34.64
CA ARG A 81 -2.48 -9.03 34.05
C ARG A 81 -3.14 -7.67 33.89
N ALA A 82 -2.88 -6.72 34.76
CA ALA A 82 -3.40 -5.37 34.65
C ALA A 82 -2.72 -4.62 33.50
N PHE A 83 -1.41 -4.81 33.38
CA PHE A 83 -0.62 -4.25 32.27
C PHE A 83 -1.02 -4.85 30.90
N GLU A 84 -1.19 -6.16 30.78
CA GLU A 84 -1.66 -6.84 29.57
C GLU A 84 -3.02 -6.30 29.12
N ARG A 85 -3.98 -6.14 30.03
CA ARG A 85 -5.27 -5.53 29.70
C ARG A 85 -5.12 -4.09 29.21
N HIS A 86 -4.30 -3.30 29.89
CA HIS A 86 -4.05 -1.92 29.48
C HIS A 86 -3.44 -1.85 28.08
N LEU A 87 -2.50 -2.73 27.73
CA LEU A 87 -1.91 -2.79 26.40
C LEU A 87 -2.95 -3.14 25.33
N VAL A 88 -3.84 -4.09 25.61
CA VAL A 88 -4.93 -4.44 24.69
C VAL A 88 -5.87 -3.25 24.50
N GLU A 89 -6.32 -2.62 25.58
CA GLU A 89 -7.29 -1.52 25.54
C GLU A 89 -6.71 -0.24 24.90
N ALA A 90 -5.48 0.15 25.29
CA ALA A 90 -4.87 1.39 24.84
C ALA A 90 -4.19 1.26 23.47
N HIS A 91 -3.49 0.14 23.25
CA HIS A 91 -2.62 -0.03 22.09
C HIS A 91 -3.04 -1.17 21.16
N GLY A 92 -4.02 -2.01 21.53
CA GLY A 92 -4.43 -3.19 20.77
C GLY A 92 -3.31 -4.23 20.63
N LEU A 93 -2.42 -4.29 21.62
CA LEU A 93 -1.29 -5.22 21.68
C LEU A 93 -1.60 -6.34 22.64
N GLU A 94 -1.42 -7.57 22.21
CA GLU A 94 -1.57 -8.76 23.04
C GLU A 94 -0.20 -9.38 23.34
N LEU A 95 0.08 -9.65 24.62
CA LEU A 95 1.33 -10.28 25.05
C LEU A 95 1.09 -11.75 25.41
N ARG A 96 1.94 -12.64 24.86
CA ARG A 96 1.90 -14.09 25.17
C ARG A 96 3.32 -14.62 25.35
N GLN A 97 3.46 -15.66 26.17
CA GLN A 97 4.74 -16.38 26.35
C GLN A 97 5.03 -17.39 25.24
N ALA A 98 4.01 -17.75 24.46
CA ALA A 98 4.12 -18.62 23.30
C ALA A 98 3.20 -18.13 22.19
N PRO A 99 3.55 -18.39 20.92
CA PRO A 99 2.67 -18.04 19.81
C PRO A 99 1.38 -18.85 19.89
N PRO A 100 0.27 -18.39 19.32
CA PRO A 100 -0.94 -19.17 19.16
C PRO A 100 -0.65 -20.51 18.45
N ALA A 101 -1.36 -21.57 18.83
CA ALA A 101 -1.13 -22.90 18.28
C ALA A 101 -1.39 -23.00 16.76
N ASP A 102 -2.25 -22.14 16.24
CA ASP A 102 -2.61 -21.99 14.83
C ASP A 102 -1.73 -21.01 14.06
N ALA A 103 -0.81 -20.32 14.76
CA ALA A 103 0.09 -19.35 14.12
C ALA A 103 1.10 -20.07 13.22
N ARG A 104 1.21 -19.57 11.99
CA ARG A 104 2.18 -20.06 11.00
C ARG A 104 3.32 -19.07 10.86
N ALA A 105 4.52 -19.57 10.64
CA ALA A 105 5.65 -18.69 10.33
C ALA A 105 5.28 -17.80 9.12
N SER A 106 5.39 -16.49 9.32
CA SER A 106 5.11 -15.51 8.28
C SER A 106 6.43 -15.05 7.67
N GLU A 107 6.61 -15.29 6.38
CA GLU A 107 7.78 -14.80 5.65
C GLU A 107 7.68 -13.30 5.30
N GLY A 108 7.04 -12.50 6.15
CA GLY A 108 7.00 -11.04 6.03
C GLY A 108 6.58 -10.54 4.64
N ARG A 109 5.49 -11.05 4.09
CA ARG A 109 4.93 -10.55 2.81
C ARG A 109 4.48 -9.10 2.92
N ASP A 110 4.06 -8.70 4.12
CA ASP A 110 3.66 -7.32 4.38
C ASP A 110 4.88 -6.44 4.58
N PHE A 111 4.98 -5.39 3.77
CA PHE A 111 6.09 -4.43 3.82
C PHE A 111 6.30 -3.87 5.23
N TYR A 112 5.24 -3.53 5.92
CA TYR A 112 5.31 -2.95 7.26
C TYR A 112 5.80 -3.94 8.32
N VAL A 113 5.27 -5.17 8.32
CA VAL A 113 5.72 -6.24 9.25
C VAL A 113 7.20 -6.51 9.07
N ARG A 114 7.68 -6.52 7.82
CA ARG A 114 9.11 -6.66 7.50
C ARG A 114 9.93 -5.49 8.04
N GLN A 115 9.41 -4.27 7.94
CA GLN A 115 10.12 -3.11 8.46
C GLN A 115 10.22 -3.15 9.98
N VAL A 116 9.13 -3.48 10.69
CA VAL A 116 9.14 -3.71 12.15
C VAL A 116 10.12 -4.82 12.53
N GLN A 117 10.13 -5.92 11.80
CA GLN A 117 11.08 -7.01 11.99
C GLN A 117 12.52 -6.50 11.87
N ASN A 118 12.85 -5.79 10.78
CA ASN A 118 14.19 -5.23 10.56
C ASN A 118 14.63 -4.27 11.68
N THR A 119 13.71 -3.43 12.16
CA THR A 119 13.97 -2.50 13.27
C THR A 119 14.30 -3.25 14.55
N LEU A 120 13.51 -4.27 14.87
CA LEU A 120 13.75 -5.11 16.05
C LEU A 120 15.05 -5.92 15.92
N GLU A 121 15.34 -6.49 14.74
CA GLU A 121 16.60 -7.19 14.48
C GLU A 121 17.80 -6.26 14.63
N ALA A 122 17.70 -5.02 14.16
CA ALA A 122 18.76 -4.03 14.36
C ALA A 122 18.96 -3.66 15.85
N GLN A 123 17.87 -3.60 16.62
CA GLN A 123 17.90 -3.24 18.03
C GLN A 123 18.45 -4.37 18.91
N PHE A 124 18.02 -5.62 18.67
CA PHE A 124 18.39 -6.76 19.50
C PHE A 124 19.62 -7.53 18.99
N GLY A 125 20.05 -7.31 17.72
CA GLY A 125 21.20 -7.97 17.11
C GLY A 125 20.98 -9.45 16.82
N GLU A 126 19.75 -9.94 16.86
CA GLU A 126 19.39 -11.32 16.58
C GLU A 126 18.15 -11.42 15.66
N PRO A 127 17.99 -12.52 14.90
CA PRO A 127 16.89 -12.69 13.99
C PRO A 127 15.57 -12.82 14.74
N ILE A 128 14.62 -11.96 14.40
CA ILE A 128 13.29 -11.89 15.02
C ILE A 128 12.32 -12.81 14.27
N ARG A 129 11.67 -13.71 14.97
CA ARG A 129 10.66 -14.60 14.41
C ARG A 129 9.32 -13.90 14.34
N VAL A 130 8.67 -14.00 13.17
CA VAL A 130 7.33 -13.49 12.93
C VAL A 130 6.41 -14.65 12.58
N ALA A 131 5.23 -14.65 13.18
CA ALA A 131 4.18 -15.59 12.88
C ALA A 131 2.87 -14.83 12.60
N ALA A 132 1.98 -15.44 11.84
CA ALA A 132 0.67 -14.89 11.56
C ALA A 132 -0.41 -15.94 11.75
N ASN A 133 -1.56 -15.53 12.24
CA ASN A 133 -2.78 -16.32 12.29
C ASN A 133 -3.98 -15.43 11.96
N GLU A 134 -5.14 -16.03 11.87
CA GLU A 134 -6.41 -15.33 11.72
C GLU A 134 -7.23 -15.54 13.01
N GLN A 135 -7.63 -14.44 13.62
CA GLN A 135 -8.44 -14.46 14.84
C GLN A 135 -9.65 -13.56 14.62
N ASP A 136 -10.86 -14.12 14.82
CA ASP A 136 -12.14 -13.43 14.60
C ASP A 136 -12.31 -12.83 13.18
N GLY A 137 -11.70 -13.46 12.16
CA GLY A 137 -11.72 -12.98 10.77
C GLY A 137 -10.76 -11.84 10.48
N GLU A 138 -9.94 -11.44 11.44
CA GLU A 138 -8.88 -10.45 11.25
C GLU A 138 -7.49 -11.11 11.24
N PRO A 139 -6.59 -10.67 10.34
CA PRO A 139 -5.21 -11.12 10.33
C PRO A 139 -4.43 -10.53 11.50
N TRP A 140 -3.86 -11.41 12.32
CA TRP A 140 -2.98 -11.08 13.44
C TRP A 140 -1.54 -11.42 13.10
N HIS A 141 -0.65 -10.53 13.49
CA HIS A 141 0.79 -10.72 13.39
C HIS A 141 1.40 -10.84 14.79
N TRP A 142 2.29 -11.80 14.96
CA TRP A 142 2.96 -12.09 16.21
C TRP A 142 4.45 -11.97 16.02
N VAL A 143 5.08 -11.12 16.81
CA VAL A 143 6.52 -10.88 16.75
C VAL A 143 7.16 -11.37 18.05
N ALA A 144 8.21 -12.17 17.89
CA ALA A 144 8.98 -12.70 19.02
C ALA A 144 10.00 -11.67 19.50
N VAL A 145 9.73 -11.03 20.63
CA VAL A 145 10.61 -10.00 21.21
C VAL A 145 11.40 -10.62 22.36
N PRO A 146 12.76 -10.61 22.32
CA PRO A 146 13.58 -11.06 23.43
C PRO A 146 13.47 -10.08 24.60
N SER A 147 13.21 -10.59 25.81
CA SER A 147 13.09 -9.77 27.00
C SER A 147 13.42 -10.58 28.25
N GLY A 148 14.35 -10.08 29.08
CA GLY A 148 14.73 -10.69 30.36
C GLY A 148 15.17 -12.15 30.27
N GLY A 149 15.87 -12.54 29.19
CA GLY A 149 16.33 -13.92 28.94
C GLY A 149 15.20 -14.88 28.51
N ARG A 150 14.02 -14.35 28.14
CA ARG A 150 12.87 -15.09 27.63
C ARG A 150 12.40 -14.45 26.33
N THR A 151 11.66 -15.21 25.53
CA THR A 151 11.02 -14.68 24.33
C THR A 151 9.54 -14.41 24.66
N LEU A 152 9.11 -13.17 24.44
CA LEU A 152 7.72 -12.76 24.53
C LEU A 152 7.16 -12.59 23.12
N TRP A 153 5.95 -13.08 22.89
CA TRP A 153 5.23 -12.90 21.64
C TRP A 153 4.27 -11.73 21.78
N VAL A 154 4.48 -10.72 20.97
CA VAL A 154 3.62 -9.54 20.91
C VAL A 154 2.76 -9.63 19.67
N GLY A 155 1.46 -9.71 19.86
CA GLY A 155 0.47 -9.79 18.80
C GLY A 155 -0.19 -8.44 18.55
N PHE A 156 -0.44 -8.15 17.27
CA PHE A 156 -1.18 -6.97 16.84
C PHE A 156 -1.98 -7.24 15.57
N THR A 157 -3.07 -6.51 15.37
CA THR A 157 -3.93 -6.63 14.20
C THR A 157 -3.40 -5.81 13.04
N HIS A 158 -3.65 -6.27 11.81
CA HIS A 158 -3.31 -5.54 10.60
C HIS A 158 -4.02 -4.17 10.51
N SER A 159 -5.23 -4.07 11.03
CA SER A 159 -6.02 -2.82 11.04
C SER A 159 -5.33 -1.66 11.79
N ARG A 160 -4.48 -1.95 12.77
CA ARG A 160 -3.68 -0.95 13.50
C ARG A 160 -2.48 -0.44 12.70
N VAL A 161 -2.01 -1.25 11.77
CA VAL A 161 -0.77 -1.02 11.02
C VAL A 161 -1.00 -0.25 9.74
N GLY A 162 -2.22 -0.23 9.20
CA GLY A 162 -2.37 0.28 7.86
C GLY A 162 -3.70 0.89 7.50
N THR A 163 -3.80 2.20 7.52
CA THR A 163 -4.47 2.88 6.40
C THR A 163 -3.75 2.43 5.13
N GLN A 164 -4.48 1.89 4.16
CA GLN A 164 -3.92 1.42 2.88
C GLN A 164 -3.39 2.65 2.08
N PRO A 165 -2.15 3.12 2.32
CA PRO A 165 -1.65 4.35 1.71
C PRO A 165 -1.56 4.23 0.20
N LEU A 166 -1.32 3.01 -0.30
CA LEU A 166 -1.28 2.71 -1.72
C LEU A 166 -2.66 2.86 -2.38
N THR A 167 -3.73 2.41 -1.72
CA THR A 167 -5.10 2.55 -2.25
C THR A 167 -5.52 4.00 -2.31
N THR A 168 -5.24 4.77 -1.27
CA THR A 168 -5.53 6.21 -1.23
C THR A 168 -4.71 6.98 -2.27
N ALA A 169 -3.42 6.68 -2.41
CA ALA A 169 -2.56 7.29 -3.41
C ALA A 169 -3.03 6.95 -4.84
N LEU A 170 -3.40 5.70 -5.10
CA LEU A 170 -3.94 5.27 -6.39
C LEU A 170 -5.26 5.97 -6.71
N LEU A 171 -6.17 6.06 -5.73
CA LEU A 171 -7.45 6.73 -5.91
C LEU A 171 -7.26 8.22 -6.20
N THR A 172 -6.35 8.88 -5.52
CA THR A 172 -6.00 10.29 -5.75
C THR A 172 -5.41 10.49 -7.14
N LEU A 173 -4.50 9.62 -7.57
CA LEU A 173 -3.92 9.64 -8.91
C LEU A 173 -4.98 9.48 -9.99
N VAL A 174 -5.87 8.49 -9.85
CA VAL A 174 -6.97 8.25 -10.79
C VAL A 174 -7.92 9.45 -10.86
N ALA A 175 -8.28 10.04 -9.72
CA ALA A 175 -9.11 11.22 -9.67
C ALA A 175 -8.45 12.43 -10.38
N GLY A 176 -7.14 12.64 -10.17
CA GLY A 176 -6.37 13.68 -10.85
C GLY A 176 -6.36 13.50 -12.36
N VAL A 177 -6.08 12.28 -12.84
CA VAL A 177 -6.10 11.97 -14.27
C VAL A 177 -7.49 12.19 -14.89
N VAL A 178 -8.56 11.77 -14.22
CA VAL A 178 -9.93 11.99 -14.70
C VAL A 178 -10.25 13.49 -14.78
N LEU A 179 -9.90 14.27 -13.76
CA LEU A 179 -10.08 15.71 -13.76
C LEU A 179 -9.28 16.39 -14.89
N ALA A 180 -8.06 15.96 -15.13
CA ALA A 180 -7.24 16.46 -16.24
C ALA A 180 -7.88 16.22 -17.60
N ILE A 181 -8.38 15.01 -17.83
CA ILE A 181 -9.07 14.65 -19.07
C ILE A 181 -10.34 15.49 -19.26
N LEU A 182 -11.15 15.65 -18.21
CA LEU A 182 -12.36 16.45 -18.25
C LEU A 182 -12.06 17.93 -18.53
N ALA A 183 -11.05 18.49 -17.87
CA ALA A 183 -10.63 19.87 -18.08
C ALA A 183 -10.11 20.09 -19.51
N ALA A 184 -9.29 19.18 -20.02
CA ALA A 184 -8.80 19.24 -21.40
C ALA A 184 -9.92 19.11 -22.43
N ALA A 185 -10.87 18.19 -22.22
CA ALA A 185 -12.03 18.03 -23.09
C ALA A 185 -12.96 19.26 -23.08
N TRP A 186 -13.18 19.86 -21.90
CA TRP A 186 -13.95 21.08 -21.76
C TRP A 186 -13.29 22.27 -22.48
N LEU A 187 -11.98 22.43 -22.29
CA LEU A 187 -11.22 23.49 -22.93
C LEU A 187 -11.21 23.35 -24.47
N ALA A 188 -10.99 22.12 -24.95
CA ALA A 188 -11.06 21.80 -26.38
C ALA A 188 -12.42 22.16 -26.99
N ARG A 189 -13.53 21.83 -26.32
CA ARG A 189 -14.88 22.18 -26.76
C ARG A 189 -15.12 23.69 -26.78
N ARG A 190 -14.59 24.42 -25.79
CA ARG A 190 -14.79 25.87 -25.68
C ARG A 190 -13.99 26.65 -26.75
N ILE A 191 -12.80 26.13 -27.13
CA ILE A 191 -11.97 26.79 -28.18
C ILE A 191 -12.49 26.49 -29.59
N VAL A 192 -13.10 25.33 -29.81
CA VAL A 192 -13.57 24.91 -31.15
C VAL A 192 -15.03 25.33 -31.41
N ALA A 193 -15.80 25.65 -30.38
CA ALA A 193 -17.23 26.01 -30.51
C ALA A 193 -17.56 27.42 -31.10
N PRO A 194 -16.65 28.41 -31.20
CA PRO A 194 -17.00 29.73 -31.77
C PRO A 194 -16.65 29.90 -33.28
N LEU A 195 -16.47 28.85 -34.04
CA LEU A 195 -16.33 28.84 -35.49
C LEU A 195 -17.44 27.99 -36.13
#